data_d4c78eea6832f8a7e28c14ad71093249
#
_entry.id   d4c78eea6832f8a7e28c14ad71093249
#
_cell.length_a   1.000
_cell.length_b   1.000
_cell.length_c   1.000
_cell.angle_alpha   90.00
_cell.angle_beta   90.00
_cell.angle_gamma   90.00
#
_symmetry.space_group_name_H-M   'P 1'
#
loop_
_entity.id
_entity.type
_entity.pdbx_description
1 polymer ?
#
loop_
_entity_poly.entity_id
_entity_poly.type
_entity_poly.pdbx_seq_one_letter_code
_entity_poly.pdbx_strand_id
1 'polypeptide(L)'
;VGNISAIIRNNDDISMVINTNRLDISDVKLGDSIASNGVCLTVSKLTPTGFVADLSTETLKRTAFHSYHVGQKINLEKAMLPTTRFGGHIVSGHVDGIGDIIELKRKGRTLDIWITVPIHLKKFVSEKGSVCVDGTSLTVNAVYQNVIKLTIVPHTLANTTLANATVGQKVNIEADMMARYLERLISIDKQESKKNTNVSMSILEKHGFIV
;
A
#
# COMPACT_ATOMS: atom_id res chain seq x y z
N VAL A 1 1.85 -14.85 -8.03
CA VAL A 1 2.96 -14.00 -8.50
C VAL A 1 3.03 -14.07 -10.02
N GLY A 2 2.97 -12.88 -10.65
CA GLY A 2 3.20 -12.69 -12.09
C GLY A 2 4.56 -12.05 -12.36
N ASN A 3 4.75 -11.57 -13.58
CA ASN A 3 5.92 -10.79 -13.98
C ASN A 3 5.60 -9.77 -15.06
N ILE A 4 6.35 -8.70 -15.10
CA ILE A 4 6.28 -7.69 -16.14
C ILE A 4 6.96 -8.26 -17.40
N SER A 5 6.21 -8.38 -18.50
CA SER A 5 6.75 -8.89 -19.78
C SER A 5 7.16 -7.79 -20.74
N ALA A 6 6.53 -6.61 -20.66
CA ALA A 6 6.94 -5.44 -21.42
C ALA A 6 6.53 -4.14 -20.70
N ILE A 7 7.26 -3.06 -20.96
CA ILE A 7 6.93 -1.70 -20.57
C ILE A 7 6.97 -0.88 -21.84
N ILE A 8 5.82 -0.36 -22.26
CA ILE A 8 5.65 0.42 -23.48
C ILE A 8 5.53 1.89 -23.07
N ARG A 9 6.38 2.73 -23.64
CA ARG A 9 6.41 4.18 -23.38
C ARG A 9 6.06 4.92 -24.66
N ASN A 10 4.95 5.63 -24.66
CA ASN A 10 4.49 6.47 -25.78
C ASN A 10 4.31 7.90 -25.25
N ASN A 11 5.26 8.77 -25.47
CA ASN A 11 5.30 10.12 -24.90
C ASN A 11 5.15 10.06 -23.37
N ASP A 12 4.06 10.65 -22.84
CA ASP A 12 3.76 10.67 -21.40
C ASP A 12 2.97 9.44 -20.92
N ASP A 13 2.54 8.57 -21.84
CA ASP A 13 1.75 7.38 -21.53
C ASP A 13 2.67 6.17 -21.33
N ILE A 14 2.42 5.40 -20.29
CA ILE A 14 3.11 4.15 -20.00
C ILE A 14 2.10 3.04 -19.86
N SER A 15 2.27 1.99 -20.65
CA SER A 15 1.51 0.75 -20.54
C SER A 15 2.43 -0.38 -20.08
N MET A 16 1.96 -1.20 -19.15
CA MET A 16 2.64 -2.42 -18.73
C MET A 16 1.91 -3.66 -19.25
N VAL A 17 2.66 -4.57 -19.85
CA VAL A 17 2.19 -5.92 -20.17
C VAL A 17 2.60 -6.85 -19.04
N ILE A 18 1.64 -7.50 -18.42
CA ILE A 18 1.83 -8.32 -17.22
C ILE A 18 1.40 -9.74 -17.52
N ASN A 19 2.30 -10.71 -17.36
CA ASN A 19 1.98 -12.12 -17.38
C ASN A 19 1.48 -12.57 -16.01
N THR A 20 0.33 -13.24 -15.97
CA THR A 20 -0.33 -13.63 -14.72
C THR A 20 0.16 -14.99 -14.18
N ASN A 21 0.91 -15.75 -14.99
CA ASN A 21 1.42 -17.07 -14.65
C ASN A 21 0.31 -18.00 -14.13
N ARG A 22 0.21 -18.19 -12.79
CA ARG A 22 -0.76 -19.08 -12.15
C ARG A 22 -2.08 -18.42 -11.77
N LEU A 23 -2.17 -17.08 -11.87
CA LEU A 23 -3.43 -16.39 -11.58
C LEU A 23 -4.40 -16.63 -12.73
N ASP A 24 -5.49 -17.33 -12.45
CA ASP A 24 -6.58 -17.49 -13.41
C ASP A 24 -7.30 -16.15 -13.64
N ILE A 25 -7.34 -15.71 -14.89
CA ILE A 25 -8.01 -14.50 -15.35
C ILE A 25 -9.12 -14.79 -16.35
N SER A 26 -9.62 -16.04 -16.41
CA SER A 26 -10.67 -16.45 -17.36
C SER A 26 -11.99 -15.71 -17.18
N ASP A 27 -12.27 -15.21 -15.97
CA ASP A 27 -13.44 -14.42 -15.61
C ASP A 27 -13.22 -12.90 -15.70
N VAL A 28 -11.97 -12.46 -15.95
CA VAL A 28 -11.61 -11.04 -16.01
C VAL A 28 -12.04 -10.43 -17.34
N LYS A 29 -12.58 -9.21 -17.28
CA LYS A 29 -13.04 -8.43 -18.42
C LYS A 29 -12.27 -7.12 -18.53
N LEU A 30 -12.37 -6.49 -19.71
CA LEU A 30 -11.85 -5.13 -19.88
C LEU A 30 -12.56 -4.18 -18.91
N GLY A 31 -11.77 -3.33 -18.26
CA GLY A 31 -12.24 -2.42 -17.22
C GLY A 31 -12.20 -3.00 -15.80
N ASP A 32 -12.01 -4.31 -15.64
CA ASP A 32 -11.79 -4.89 -14.29
C ASP A 32 -10.45 -4.44 -13.71
N SER A 33 -10.35 -4.51 -12.39
CA SER A 33 -9.13 -4.15 -11.67
C SER A 33 -8.36 -5.38 -11.21
N ILE A 34 -7.04 -5.33 -11.37
CA ILE A 34 -6.10 -6.30 -10.82
C ILE A 34 -5.05 -5.55 -10.01
N ALA A 35 -4.98 -5.81 -8.70
CA ALA A 35 -3.92 -5.29 -7.86
C ALA A 35 -2.58 -5.90 -8.29
N SER A 36 -1.62 -5.04 -8.60
CA SER A 36 -0.27 -5.40 -9.06
C SER A 36 0.75 -4.78 -8.09
N ASN A 37 1.45 -5.61 -7.29
CA ASN A 37 2.19 -5.12 -6.12
C ASN A 37 1.40 -4.10 -5.29
N GLY A 38 0.10 -4.39 -5.05
CA GLY A 38 -0.79 -3.56 -4.26
C GLY A 38 -1.30 -2.30 -4.96
N VAL A 39 -0.99 -2.09 -6.23
CA VAL A 39 -1.51 -0.97 -7.01
C VAL A 39 -2.70 -1.46 -7.84
N CYS A 40 -3.85 -0.83 -7.65
CA CYS A 40 -5.05 -1.09 -8.44
C CYS A 40 -4.83 -0.64 -9.89
N LEU A 41 -4.73 -1.59 -10.81
CA LEU A 41 -4.56 -1.33 -12.23
C LEU A 41 -5.78 -1.82 -13.01
N THR A 42 -6.27 -0.99 -13.91
CA THR A 42 -7.39 -1.31 -14.79
C THR A 42 -6.90 -2.09 -16.00
N VAL A 43 -7.55 -3.21 -16.31
CA VAL A 43 -7.27 -4.03 -17.49
C VAL A 43 -7.72 -3.29 -18.73
N SER A 44 -6.79 -2.79 -19.53
CA SER A 44 -7.06 -2.10 -20.81
C SER A 44 -7.08 -3.07 -21.98
N LYS A 45 -6.37 -4.20 -21.89
CA LYS A 45 -6.35 -5.26 -22.90
C LYS A 45 -6.02 -6.61 -22.25
N LEU A 46 -6.72 -7.67 -22.67
CA LEU A 46 -6.36 -9.04 -22.34
C LEU A 46 -5.37 -9.61 -23.37
N THR A 47 -4.44 -10.43 -22.90
CA THR A 47 -3.47 -11.16 -23.73
C THR A 47 -3.59 -12.65 -23.46
N PRO A 48 -3.02 -13.54 -24.31
CA PRO A 48 -3.08 -14.98 -24.06
C PRO A 48 -2.46 -15.42 -22.73
N THR A 49 -1.54 -14.65 -22.15
CA THR A 49 -0.81 -14.99 -20.92
C THR A 49 -1.02 -14.01 -19.77
N GLY A 50 -1.89 -13.00 -19.97
CA GLY A 50 -2.09 -11.98 -18.95
C GLY A 50 -2.88 -10.77 -19.44
N PHE A 51 -2.45 -9.58 -19.08
CA PHE A 51 -3.16 -8.35 -19.40
C PHE A 51 -2.21 -7.16 -19.63
N VAL A 52 -2.77 -6.10 -20.20
CA VAL A 52 -2.14 -4.78 -20.31
C VAL A 52 -2.88 -3.84 -19.38
N ALA A 53 -2.13 -2.99 -18.69
CA ALA A 53 -2.68 -1.90 -17.91
C ALA A 53 -1.92 -0.59 -18.21
N ASP A 54 -2.66 0.51 -18.26
CA ASP A 54 -2.11 1.83 -18.48
C ASP A 54 -1.84 2.50 -17.13
N LEU A 55 -0.67 3.12 -17.00
CA LEU A 55 -0.20 3.76 -15.78
C LEU A 55 -0.29 5.28 -15.95
N SER A 56 -1.01 5.93 -15.05
CA SER A 56 -1.00 7.38 -14.96
C SER A 56 0.33 7.92 -14.44
N THR A 57 0.64 9.17 -14.76
CA THR A 57 1.80 9.86 -14.18
C THR A 57 1.72 9.94 -12.65
N GLU A 58 0.52 10.03 -12.09
CA GLU A 58 0.30 10.00 -10.62
C GLU A 58 0.65 8.63 -10.04
N THR A 59 0.22 7.53 -10.68
CA THR A 59 0.59 6.17 -10.28
C THR A 59 2.11 5.99 -10.24
N LEU A 60 2.81 6.46 -11.26
CA LEU A 60 4.27 6.38 -11.31
C LEU A 60 4.96 7.20 -10.23
N LYS A 61 4.43 8.38 -9.89
CA LYS A 61 5.01 9.23 -8.84
C LYS A 61 4.81 8.68 -7.43
N ARG A 62 3.67 8.02 -7.19
CA ARG A 62 3.29 7.55 -5.85
C ARG A 62 3.68 6.12 -5.55
N THR A 63 4.09 5.36 -6.55
CA THR A 63 4.39 3.94 -6.40
C THR A 63 5.80 3.59 -6.84
N ALA A 64 6.27 2.42 -6.44
CA ALA A 64 7.56 1.90 -6.84
C ALA A 64 7.65 1.54 -8.34
N PHE A 65 6.55 1.64 -9.11
CA PHE A 65 6.50 1.31 -10.54
C PHE A 65 7.47 2.12 -11.39
N HIS A 66 7.86 3.33 -10.94
CA HIS A 66 8.87 4.13 -11.66
C HIS A 66 10.22 3.42 -11.79
N SER A 67 10.55 2.50 -10.88
CA SER A 67 11.80 1.73 -10.86
C SER A 67 11.67 0.31 -11.41
N TYR A 68 10.47 -0.11 -11.83
CA TYR A 68 10.24 -1.48 -12.28
C TYR A 68 10.80 -1.70 -13.70
N HIS A 69 11.18 -2.95 -13.97
CA HIS A 69 11.80 -3.36 -15.22
C HIS A 69 11.17 -4.67 -15.74
N VAL A 70 11.39 -4.92 -17.02
CA VAL A 70 10.95 -6.17 -17.66
C VAL A 70 11.61 -7.37 -16.97
N GLY A 71 10.83 -8.41 -16.75
CA GLY A 71 11.23 -9.62 -16.02
C GLY A 71 11.00 -9.55 -14.51
N GLN A 72 10.73 -8.37 -13.95
CA GLN A 72 10.47 -8.23 -12.52
C GLN A 72 9.21 -8.98 -12.10
N LYS A 73 9.31 -9.76 -11.02
CA LYS A 73 8.18 -10.44 -10.39
C LYS A 73 7.34 -9.45 -9.62
N ILE A 74 6.01 -9.62 -9.69
CA ILE A 74 5.03 -8.81 -8.97
C ILE A 74 3.94 -9.68 -8.36
N ASN A 75 3.41 -9.28 -7.21
CA ASN A 75 2.23 -9.88 -6.61
C ASN A 75 1.00 -9.46 -7.42
N LEU A 76 0.09 -10.39 -7.65
CA LEU A 76 -1.14 -10.14 -8.39
C LEU A 76 -2.34 -10.66 -7.60
N GLU A 77 -3.39 -9.85 -7.53
CA GLU A 77 -4.66 -10.21 -6.92
C GLU A 77 -5.80 -9.57 -7.69
N LYS A 78 -6.84 -10.36 -8.02
CA LYS A 78 -8.06 -9.84 -8.66
C LYS A 78 -8.85 -8.99 -7.66
N ALA A 79 -9.63 -8.04 -8.14
CA ALA A 79 -10.57 -7.29 -7.33
C ALA A 79 -11.48 -8.25 -6.54
N MET A 80 -11.75 -7.90 -5.27
CA MET A 80 -12.58 -8.71 -4.39
C MET A 80 -14.03 -8.73 -4.87
N LEU A 81 -14.66 -9.89 -4.75
CA LEU A 81 -16.10 -10.05 -4.90
C LEU A 81 -16.79 -9.90 -3.52
N PRO A 82 -18.08 -9.55 -3.47
CA PRO A 82 -18.84 -9.49 -2.20
C PRO A 82 -18.82 -10.79 -1.39
N THR A 83 -18.57 -11.91 -2.06
CA THR A 83 -18.50 -13.26 -1.47
C THR A 83 -17.10 -13.71 -1.08
N THR A 84 -16.06 -12.90 -1.38
CA THR A 84 -14.67 -13.23 -1.06
C THR A 84 -14.44 -13.13 0.45
N ARG A 85 -13.66 -14.08 1.02
CA ARG A 85 -13.21 -13.99 2.41
C ARG A 85 -12.11 -12.94 2.55
N PHE A 86 -12.17 -12.15 3.62
CA PHE A 86 -11.06 -11.28 3.98
C PHE A 86 -9.94 -12.13 4.60
N GLY A 87 -8.82 -12.25 3.91
CA GLY A 87 -7.62 -12.95 4.41
C GLY A 87 -6.76 -12.12 5.37
N GLY A 88 -7.13 -10.88 5.62
CA GLY A 88 -6.45 -9.92 6.49
C GLY A 88 -7.34 -8.71 6.73
N HIS A 89 -6.91 -7.51 6.30
CA HIS A 89 -7.74 -6.30 6.27
C HIS A 89 -8.19 -6.00 4.83
N ILE A 90 -9.07 -5.01 4.68
CA ILE A 90 -9.52 -4.56 3.36
C ILE A 90 -8.37 -3.83 2.67
N VAL A 91 -7.88 -4.40 1.58
CA VAL A 91 -6.85 -3.81 0.72
C VAL A 91 -7.54 -3.30 -0.54
N SER A 92 -7.39 -2.01 -0.82
CA SER A 92 -8.09 -1.34 -1.94
C SER A 92 -7.23 -1.20 -3.19
N GLY A 93 -5.92 -1.40 -3.06
CA GLY A 93 -4.96 -1.14 -4.13
C GLY A 93 -4.62 0.35 -4.29
N HIS A 94 -4.96 1.16 -3.29
CA HIS A 94 -4.68 2.60 -3.28
C HIS A 94 -3.44 2.89 -2.45
N VAL A 95 -2.29 2.67 -3.06
CA VAL A 95 -0.97 2.88 -2.45
C VAL A 95 -0.82 4.32 -1.95
N ASP A 96 -0.39 4.46 -0.69
CA ASP A 96 -0.18 5.75 -0.04
C ASP A 96 1.23 6.29 -0.21
N GLY A 97 2.19 5.41 -0.45
CA GLY A 97 3.58 5.79 -0.60
C GLY A 97 4.53 4.60 -0.74
N ILE A 98 5.81 4.92 -0.75
CA ILE A 98 6.88 3.96 -0.98
C ILE A 98 7.68 3.84 0.32
N GLY A 99 7.92 2.60 0.75
CA GLY A 99 8.85 2.26 1.83
C GLY A 99 10.12 1.64 1.28
N ASP A 100 11.19 1.66 2.08
CA ASP A 100 12.44 0.98 1.78
C ASP A 100 12.67 -0.16 2.76
N ILE A 101 13.01 -1.35 2.29
CA ILE A 101 13.45 -2.45 3.13
C ILE A 101 14.85 -2.14 3.63
N ILE A 102 15.00 -1.98 4.95
CA ILE A 102 16.28 -1.59 5.56
C ILE A 102 17.01 -2.74 6.25
N GLU A 103 16.28 -3.78 6.66
CA GLU A 103 16.87 -4.95 7.30
C GLU A 103 16.03 -6.21 7.02
N LEU A 104 16.71 -7.35 6.88
CA LEU A 104 16.13 -8.69 6.70
C LEU A 104 16.82 -9.64 7.67
N LYS A 105 16.05 -10.39 8.46
CA LYS A 105 16.59 -11.38 9.40
C LYS A 105 15.78 -12.68 9.38
N ARG A 106 16.39 -13.75 8.93
CA ARG A 106 15.75 -15.08 9.00
C ARG A 106 15.74 -15.59 10.44
N LYS A 107 14.59 -16.10 10.86
CA LYS A 107 14.40 -16.80 12.14
C LYS A 107 13.72 -18.14 11.89
N GLY A 108 14.52 -19.18 11.77
CA GLY A 108 14.02 -20.50 11.38
C GLY A 108 13.32 -20.44 10.02
N ARG A 109 12.02 -20.71 10.00
CA ARG A 109 11.19 -20.72 8.77
C ARG A 109 10.55 -19.37 8.43
N THR A 110 10.66 -18.38 9.31
CA THR A 110 10.10 -17.03 9.12
C THR A 110 11.17 -16.03 8.69
N LEU A 111 10.73 -14.90 8.14
CA LEU A 111 11.57 -13.79 7.77
C LEU A 111 11.04 -12.52 8.47
N ASP A 112 11.85 -11.94 9.36
CA ASP A 112 11.60 -10.60 9.87
C ASP A 112 12.10 -9.59 8.83
N ILE A 113 11.27 -8.58 8.54
CA ILE A 113 11.55 -7.49 7.61
C ILE A 113 11.33 -6.16 8.34
N TRP A 114 12.29 -5.25 8.24
CA TRP A 114 12.14 -3.86 8.70
C TRP A 114 12.02 -2.96 7.48
N ILE A 115 10.97 -2.11 7.49
CA ILE A 115 10.63 -1.23 6.37
C ILE A 115 10.47 0.19 6.91
N THR A 116 11.10 1.17 6.25
CA THR A 116 10.79 2.58 6.49
C THR A 116 9.42 2.89 5.91
N VAL A 117 8.62 3.65 6.64
CA VAL A 117 7.32 4.13 6.20
C VAL A 117 7.40 5.64 6.00
N PRO A 118 6.85 6.21 4.91
CA PRO A 118 6.77 7.65 4.74
C PRO A 118 6.23 8.35 5.99
N ILE A 119 6.84 9.47 6.37
CA ILE A 119 6.55 10.14 7.65
C ILE A 119 5.07 10.50 7.83
N HIS A 120 4.39 10.86 6.73
CA HIS A 120 2.97 11.20 6.75
C HIS A 120 2.06 9.98 7.00
N LEU A 121 2.55 8.75 6.78
CA LEU A 121 1.81 7.51 7.02
C LEU A 121 1.99 6.98 8.45
N LYS A 122 2.97 7.49 9.21
CA LYS A 122 3.27 7.03 10.57
C LYS A 122 2.03 6.97 11.47
N LYS A 123 1.14 7.93 11.36
CA LYS A 123 -0.08 8.03 12.17
C LYS A 123 -1.12 6.96 11.87
N PHE A 124 -1.03 6.28 10.73
CA PHE A 124 -1.94 5.21 10.32
C PHE A 124 -1.44 3.82 10.64
N VAL A 125 -0.20 3.70 11.14
CA VAL A 125 0.43 2.41 11.42
C VAL A 125 0.63 2.24 12.92
N SER A 126 0.10 1.15 13.46
CA SER A 126 0.21 0.82 14.89
C SER A 126 0.68 -0.62 15.10
N GLU A 127 1.33 -0.89 16.24
CA GLU A 127 1.65 -2.25 16.64
C GLU A 127 0.36 -3.08 16.75
N LYS A 128 0.41 -4.33 16.25
CA LYS A 128 -0.74 -5.25 16.10
C LYS A 128 -1.80 -4.80 15.08
N GLY A 129 -1.64 -3.63 14.46
CA GLY A 129 -2.45 -3.22 13.32
C GLY A 129 -2.04 -3.93 12.04
N SER A 130 -2.74 -3.61 10.96
CA SER A 130 -2.49 -4.14 9.62
C SER A 130 -1.83 -3.08 8.73
N VAL A 131 -1.01 -3.55 7.80
CA VAL A 131 -0.43 -2.75 6.72
C VAL A 131 -0.35 -3.62 5.47
N CYS A 132 -0.59 -3.03 4.32
CA CYS A 132 -0.40 -3.71 3.04
C CYS A 132 0.97 -3.33 2.46
N VAL A 133 1.79 -4.34 2.15
CA VAL A 133 3.10 -4.20 1.52
C VAL A 133 3.11 -4.97 0.22
N ASP A 134 3.31 -4.28 -0.91
CA ASP A 134 3.24 -4.85 -2.25
C ASP A 134 2.01 -5.75 -2.47
N GLY A 135 0.84 -5.31 -1.99
CA GLY A 135 -0.42 -6.04 -2.08
C GLY A 135 -0.61 -7.15 -1.05
N THR A 136 0.34 -7.35 -0.15
CA THR A 136 0.27 -8.37 0.89
C THR A 136 -0.19 -7.75 2.21
N SER A 137 -1.33 -8.19 2.74
CA SER A 137 -1.80 -7.81 4.08
C SER A 137 -0.91 -8.43 5.15
N LEU A 138 -0.33 -7.62 6.01
CA LEU A 138 0.63 -8.04 7.03
C LEU A 138 0.33 -7.41 8.38
N THR A 139 0.58 -8.16 9.46
CA THR A 139 0.48 -7.65 10.83
C THR A 139 1.76 -6.92 11.21
N VAL A 140 1.63 -5.74 11.77
CA VAL A 140 2.74 -4.95 12.30
C VAL A 140 3.16 -5.52 13.66
N ASN A 141 4.38 -6.03 13.76
CA ASN A 141 4.91 -6.62 15.00
C ASN A 141 5.49 -5.57 15.94
N ALA A 142 6.08 -4.51 15.41
CA ALA A 142 6.60 -3.39 16.20
C ALA A 142 6.69 -2.13 15.31
N VAL A 143 6.69 -0.96 15.97
CA VAL A 143 6.86 0.35 15.34
C VAL A 143 7.96 1.11 16.07
N TYR A 144 8.98 1.56 15.33
CA TYR A 144 10.11 2.34 15.83
C TYR A 144 10.21 3.65 15.03
N GLN A 145 9.68 4.73 15.56
CA GLN A 145 9.59 6.01 14.83
C GLN A 145 8.82 5.87 13.49
N ASN A 146 9.54 5.82 12.36
CA ASN A 146 8.99 5.60 11.03
C ASN A 146 9.43 4.25 10.41
N VAL A 147 9.92 3.34 11.22
CA VAL A 147 10.27 1.97 10.81
C VAL A 147 9.28 1.01 11.41
N ILE A 148 8.76 0.11 10.59
CA ILE A 148 7.90 -1.00 11.02
C ILE A 148 8.64 -2.31 10.90
N LYS A 149 8.36 -3.22 11.83
CA LYS A 149 8.81 -4.60 11.78
C LYS A 149 7.65 -5.51 11.42
N LEU A 150 7.85 -6.39 10.46
CA LEU A 150 6.90 -7.40 10.00
C LEU A 150 7.56 -8.77 10.08
N THR A 151 6.81 -9.79 10.51
CA THR A 151 7.29 -11.18 10.53
C THR A 151 6.51 -11.99 9.50
N ILE A 152 7.19 -12.44 8.45
CA ILE A 152 6.59 -13.12 7.33
C ILE A 152 6.65 -14.63 7.54
N VAL A 153 5.48 -15.28 7.54
CA VAL A 153 5.34 -16.72 7.74
C VAL A 153 5.64 -17.49 6.45
N PRO A 154 5.97 -18.79 6.55
CA PRO A 154 6.38 -19.60 5.38
C PRO A 154 5.36 -19.60 4.23
N HIS A 155 4.07 -19.65 4.54
CA HIS A 155 3.02 -19.63 3.52
C HIS A 155 3.05 -18.35 2.69
N THR A 156 3.18 -17.19 3.35
CA THR A 156 3.27 -15.88 2.69
C THR A 156 4.55 -15.77 1.85
N LEU A 157 5.68 -16.23 2.38
CA LEU A 157 6.94 -16.28 1.60
C LEU A 157 6.79 -17.12 0.33
N ALA A 158 6.13 -18.27 0.41
CA ALA A 158 5.96 -19.15 -0.75
C ALA A 158 5.05 -18.57 -1.85
N ASN A 159 4.15 -17.65 -1.50
CA ASN A 159 3.11 -17.14 -2.40
C ASN A 159 3.29 -15.65 -2.80
N THR A 160 4.32 -15.00 -2.31
CA THR A 160 4.57 -13.56 -2.59
C THR A 160 6.00 -13.29 -3.02
N THR A 161 6.24 -12.11 -3.54
CA THR A 161 7.58 -11.62 -3.93
C THR A 161 8.50 -11.41 -2.72
N LEU A 162 7.96 -11.37 -1.49
CA LEU A 162 8.72 -11.14 -0.25
C LEU A 162 9.76 -12.24 0.04
N ALA A 163 9.62 -13.45 -0.55
CA ALA A 163 10.65 -14.48 -0.44
C ALA A 163 12.01 -14.07 -1.01
N ASN A 164 12.00 -13.19 -2.01
CA ASN A 164 13.18 -12.70 -2.71
C ASN A 164 13.49 -11.22 -2.37
N ALA A 165 12.93 -10.72 -1.27
CA ALA A 165 13.17 -9.36 -0.83
C ALA A 165 14.67 -9.11 -0.55
N THR A 166 15.13 -7.90 -0.85
CA THR A 166 16.52 -7.46 -0.62
C THR A 166 16.54 -6.15 0.13
N VAL A 167 17.60 -5.92 0.89
CA VAL A 167 17.83 -4.61 1.54
C VAL A 167 18.03 -3.54 0.47
N GLY A 168 17.40 -2.39 0.65
CA GLY A 168 17.35 -1.29 -0.33
C GLY A 168 16.23 -1.42 -1.36
N GLN A 169 15.48 -2.53 -1.37
CA GLN A 169 14.32 -2.68 -2.24
C GLN A 169 13.20 -1.72 -1.82
N LYS A 170 12.62 -1.04 -2.81
CA LYS A 170 11.42 -0.21 -2.63
C LYS A 170 10.17 -1.07 -2.70
N VAL A 171 9.23 -0.81 -1.79
CA VAL A 171 7.94 -1.50 -1.72
C VAL A 171 6.79 -0.50 -1.64
N ASN A 172 5.66 -0.86 -2.22
CA ASN A 172 4.43 -0.08 -2.12
C ASN A 172 3.79 -0.29 -0.74
N ILE A 173 3.42 0.81 -0.09
CA ILE A 173 2.76 0.79 1.22
C ILE A 173 1.34 1.34 1.06
N GLU A 174 0.36 0.57 1.54
CA GLU A 174 -1.01 1.02 1.71
C GLU A 174 -1.39 0.88 3.19
N ALA A 175 -1.81 1.97 3.80
CA ALA A 175 -2.30 1.97 5.18
C ALA A 175 -3.72 1.39 5.25
N ASP A 176 -4.09 0.84 6.39
CA ASP A 176 -5.46 0.40 6.64
C ASP A 176 -6.44 1.56 6.44
N MET A 177 -7.43 1.37 5.56
CA MET A 177 -8.42 2.39 5.23
C MET A 177 -9.21 2.85 6.44
N MET A 178 -9.44 1.98 7.43
CA MET A 178 -10.12 2.33 8.68
C MET A 178 -9.33 3.37 9.47
N ALA A 179 -8.01 3.25 9.52
CA ALA A 179 -7.14 4.23 10.18
C ALA A 179 -7.23 5.61 9.51
N ARG A 180 -7.37 5.65 8.17
CA ARG A 180 -7.54 6.92 7.42
C ARG A 180 -8.86 7.61 7.75
N TYR A 181 -9.97 6.87 7.77
CA TYR A 181 -11.27 7.43 8.10
C TYR A 181 -11.33 7.92 9.54
N LEU A 182 -10.82 7.13 10.50
CA LEU A 182 -10.74 7.54 11.90
C LEU A 182 -9.91 8.81 12.09
N GLU A 183 -8.74 8.88 11.48
CA GLU A 183 -7.90 10.08 11.55
C GLU A 183 -8.60 11.30 10.96
N ARG A 184 -9.30 11.15 9.83
CA ARG A 184 -10.06 12.25 9.22
C ARG A 184 -11.15 12.78 10.14
N LEU A 185 -11.92 11.89 10.79
CA LEU A 185 -12.97 12.29 11.73
C LEU A 185 -12.38 13.03 12.94
N ILE A 186 -11.32 12.47 13.55
CA ILE A 186 -10.64 13.10 14.70
C ILE A 186 -10.05 14.48 14.32
N SER A 187 -9.55 14.63 13.10
CA SER A 187 -8.95 15.87 12.62
C SER A 187 -10.00 16.98 12.43
N ILE A 188 -11.22 16.62 12.00
CA ILE A 188 -12.35 17.56 11.86
C ILE A 188 -12.75 18.08 13.24
N ASP A 189 -12.98 17.19 14.21
CA ASP A 189 -13.36 17.55 15.58
C ASP A 189 -12.33 18.50 16.22
N LYS A 190 -11.04 18.26 16.01
CA LYS A 190 -9.98 19.15 16.51
C LYS A 190 -9.98 20.52 15.86
N GLN A 191 -10.36 20.64 14.59
CA GLN A 191 -10.48 21.93 13.90
C GLN A 191 -11.69 22.72 14.37
N GLU A 192 -12.82 22.06 14.59
CA GLU A 192 -14.04 22.68 15.10
C GLU A 192 -13.88 23.11 16.56
N SER A 193 -13.26 22.29 17.40
CA SER A 193 -12.94 22.63 18.78
C SER A 193 -12.03 23.87 18.87
N LYS A 194 -11.05 24.01 17.98
CA LYS A 194 -10.19 25.21 17.91
C LYS A 194 -10.92 26.45 17.45
N LYS A 195 -11.95 26.32 16.62
CA LYS A 195 -12.80 27.47 16.21
C LYS A 195 -13.73 27.91 17.31
N ASN A 196 -14.20 26.99 18.17
CA ASN A 196 -15.09 27.29 19.27
C ASN A 196 -14.39 27.86 20.53
N THR A 197 -13.07 27.80 20.59
CA THR A 197 -12.25 28.37 21.68
C THR A 197 -11.71 29.78 21.31
N ASN A 198 -12.50 30.63 20.68
CA ASN A 198 -12.13 32.01 20.44
C ASN A 198 -12.27 32.91 21.71
N VAL A 199 -12.36 32.32 22.89
CA VAL A 199 -12.18 33.01 24.15
C VAL A 199 -10.68 33.09 24.42
N SER A 200 -10.02 34.13 23.94
CA SER A 200 -8.62 34.41 24.28
C SER A 200 -8.50 34.88 25.72
N MET A 201 -7.35 34.62 26.38
CA MET A 201 -7.07 35.19 27.70
C MET A 201 -7.32 36.68 27.77
N SER A 202 -7.01 37.42 26.68
CA SER A 202 -7.26 38.86 26.58
C SER A 202 -8.75 39.21 26.59
N ILE A 203 -9.65 38.36 26.12
CA ILE A 203 -11.10 38.58 26.22
C ILE A 203 -11.59 38.33 27.64
N LEU A 204 -11.05 37.30 28.33
CA LEU A 204 -11.38 37.01 29.74
C LEU A 204 -10.93 38.15 30.65
N GLU A 205 -9.70 38.66 30.49
CA GLU A 205 -9.19 39.82 31.20
C GLU A 205 -10.04 41.05 30.95
N LYS A 206 -10.38 41.36 29.70
CA LYS A 206 -11.18 42.53 29.30
C LYS A 206 -12.59 42.50 29.88
N HIS A 207 -13.14 41.32 30.17
CA HIS A 207 -14.47 41.12 30.71
C HIS A 207 -14.46 40.73 32.22
N GLY A 208 -13.31 40.84 32.90
CA GLY A 208 -13.19 40.70 34.35
C GLY A 208 -13.32 39.27 34.89
N PHE A 209 -13.10 38.25 34.07
CA PHE A 209 -13.11 36.85 34.50
C PHE A 209 -11.77 36.38 35.05
N ILE A 210 -10.71 37.16 34.84
CA ILE A 210 -9.35 36.86 35.37
C ILE A 210 -8.80 38.24 35.84
N VAL A 211 -8.24 38.23 37.07
CA VAL A 211 -7.54 39.39 37.68
C VAL A 211 -6.05 39.13 37.59
#